data_f16cc5a11a7688ffe40aff7ef98290f0
#
_entry.id   f16cc5a11a7688ffe40aff7ef98290f0
#
_cell.length_a   1.000
_cell.length_b   1.000
_cell.length_c   1.000
_cell.angle_alpha   90.00
_cell.angle_beta   90.00
_cell.angle_gamma   90.00
#
_symmetry.space_group_name_H-M   'P 1'
#
loop_
_entity.id
_entity.type
_entity.pdbx_description
1 polymer ?
#
loop_
_entity_poly.entity_id
_entity_poly.type
_entity_poly.pdbx_seq_one_letter_code
_entity_poly.pdbx_strand_id
1 'polypeptide(L)'
;EKDIYGDVLSRCVDLMQTLNSAHFKSAFDFANFVQCGEDTAKCWDALRPYIVYIHIKDAVSTDKENVLCGTGEGKIPELLRKAIVEEGYTGFLTLEPHLVLFDSLQSLETTDAKNIIRENKYKNGAEGYAAQYHALCDILAKF
;
A
#
# COMPACT_ATOMS: atom_id res chain seq x y z
N GLU A 1 -8.66 1.00 -3.77
CA GLU A 1 -8.13 2.26 -4.31
C GLU A 1 -9.18 3.36 -4.18
N LYS A 2 -8.76 4.60 -3.90
CA LYS A 2 -9.67 5.74 -3.74
C LYS A 2 -10.45 6.06 -5.03
N ASP A 3 -11.59 6.72 -4.86
CA ASP A 3 -12.44 7.23 -5.95
C ASP A 3 -13.09 6.16 -6.85
N ILE A 4 -13.06 4.91 -6.42
CA ILE A 4 -13.77 3.79 -7.08
C ILE A 4 -14.60 3.01 -6.05
N TYR A 5 -15.46 2.09 -6.49
CA TYR A 5 -16.28 1.29 -5.57
C TYR A 5 -15.35 0.45 -4.72
N GLY A 6 -14.46 0.13 -4.50
CA GLY A 6 -13.58 -0.59 -3.56
C GLY A 6 -12.64 0.33 -2.79
N ASP A 7 -13.09 1.54 -2.48
CA ASP A 7 -12.29 2.54 -1.78
C ASP A 7 -12.25 2.33 -0.25
N VAL A 8 -13.35 1.84 0.34
CA VAL A 8 -13.45 1.57 1.77
C VAL A 8 -13.59 0.08 2.06
N LEU A 9 -13.24 -0.34 3.27
CA LEU A 9 -13.22 -1.74 3.68
C LEU A 9 -14.52 -2.47 3.37
N SER A 10 -15.67 -1.89 3.72
CA SER A 10 -16.97 -2.54 3.51
C SER A 10 -17.25 -2.87 2.05
N ARG A 11 -16.86 -1.99 1.14
CA ARG A 11 -17.03 -2.19 -0.31
C ARG A 11 -16.00 -3.19 -0.86
N CYS A 12 -14.77 -3.21 -0.33
CA CYS A 12 -13.81 -4.24 -0.67
C CYS A 12 -14.32 -5.64 -0.29
N VAL A 13 -14.86 -5.77 0.91
CA VAL A 13 -15.44 -7.05 1.38
C VAL A 13 -16.66 -7.44 0.53
N ASP A 14 -17.54 -6.49 0.21
CA ASP A 14 -18.68 -6.73 -0.67
C ASP A 14 -18.27 -7.28 -2.04
N LEU A 15 -17.25 -6.67 -2.67
CA LEU A 15 -16.71 -7.16 -3.94
C LEU A 15 -16.19 -8.60 -3.84
N MET A 16 -15.41 -8.90 -2.79
CA MET A 16 -14.87 -10.24 -2.59
C MET A 16 -15.95 -11.29 -2.38
N GLN A 17 -16.97 -10.96 -1.59
CA GLN A 17 -18.07 -11.87 -1.26
C GLN A 17 -19.04 -12.04 -2.43
N THR A 18 -19.36 -10.94 -3.14
CA THR A 18 -20.29 -10.98 -4.27
C THR A 18 -19.73 -11.74 -5.46
N LEU A 19 -18.47 -11.49 -5.81
CA LEU A 19 -17.82 -12.16 -6.94
C LEU A 19 -17.44 -13.59 -6.60
N ASN A 20 -17.03 -13.85 -5.36
CA ASN A 20 -16.70 -15.17 -4.80
C ASN A 20 -15.98 -16.11 -5.77
N SER A 21 -14.97 -15.63 -6.46
CA SER A 21 -14.27 -16.36 -7.52
C SER A 21 -12.86 -16.77 -7.11
N ALA A 22 -12.44 -17.96 -7.51
CA ALA A 22 -11.04 -18.40 -7.37
C ALA A 22 -10.07 -17.53 -8.19
N HIS A 23 -10.55 -16.89 -9.24
CA HIS A 23 -9.77 -16.05 -10.16
C HIS A 23 -9.81 -14.57 -9.83
N PHE A 24 -10.61 -14.15 -8.86
CA PHE A 24 -10.69 -12.77 -8.39
C PHE A 24 -10.21 -12.69 -6.95
N LYS A 25 -9.07 -12.07 -6.75
CA LYS A 25 -8.37 -11.99 -5.47
C LYS A 25 -7.98 -10.55 -5.16
N SER A 26 -7.58 -10.32 -3.92
CA SER A 26 -7.20 -8.99 -3.43
C SER A 26 -5.69 -8.78 -3.52
N ALA A 27 -5.30 -7.62 -4.04
CA ALA A 27 -4.01 -7.01 -3.77
C ALA A 27 -4.18 -6.06 -2.58
N PHE A 28 -3.44 -6.28 -1.50
CA PHE A 28 -3.49 -5.43 -0.31
C PHE A 28 -2.50 -4.27 -0.44
N ASP A 29 -2.99 -3.04 -0.27
CA ASP A 29 -2.18 -1.83 -0.34
C ASP A 29 -2.43 -1.00 0.94
N PHE A 30 -1.41 -0.88 1.77
CA PHE A 30 -1.51 -0.18 3.06
C PHE A 30 -1.84 1.31 2.89
N ALA A 31 -1.15 1.99 1.96
CA ALA A 31 -1.31 3.42 1.75
C ALA A 31 -2.72 3.76 1.26
N ASN A 32 -3.28 2.97 0.36
CA ASN A 32 -4.63 3.20 -0.15
C ASN A 32 -5.67 3.17 0.97
N PHE A 33 -5.56 2.25 1.93
CA PHE A 33 -6.46 2.23 3.09
C PHE A 33 -6.25 3.43 4.02
N VAL A 34 -4.99 3.79 4.32
CA VAL A 34 -4.68 5.00 5.10
C VAL A 34 -5.26 6.24 4.44
N GLN A 35 -5.08 6.40 3.13
CA GLN A 35 -5.59 7.55 2.35
C GLN A 35 -7.12 7.62 2.29
N CYS A 36 -7.79 6.48 2.42
CA CYS A 36 -9.24 6.38 2.53
C CYS A 36 -9.77 6.50 3.98
N GLY A 37 -8.88 6.68 4.96
CA GLY A 37 -9.25 6.85 6.37
C GLY A 37 -9.58 5.54 7.09
N GLU A 38 -9.15 4.41 6.54
CA GLU A 38 -9.39 3.08 7.09
C GLU A 38 -8.25 2.61 8.03
N ASP A 39 -8.58 1.80 9.02
CA ASP A 39 -7.60 1.11 9.86
C ASP A 39 -7.05 -0.11 9.12
N THR A 40 -5.78 -0.07 8.76
CA THR A 40 -5.12 -1.13 7.97
C THR A 40 -5.15 -2.49 8.66
N ALA A 41 -5.10 -2.55 9.99
CA ALA A 41 -5.19 -3.82 10.71
C ALA A 41 -6.58 -4.45 10.59
N LYS A 42 -7.63 -3.65 10.68
CA LYS A 42 -9.00 -4.13 10.44
C LYS A 42 -9.21 -4.55 9.00
N CYS A 43 -8.62 -3.80 8.05
CA CYS A 43 -8.66 -4.16 6.64
C CYS A 43 -7.94 -5.48 6.38
N TRP A 44 -6.77 -5.69 6.99
CA TRP A 44 -6.04 -6.95 6.91
C TRP A 44 -6.90 -8.13 7.40
N ASP A 45 -7.42 -8.04 8.60
CA ASP A 45 -8.19 -9.13 9.22
C ASP A 45 -9.42 -9.52 8.37
N ALA A 46 -10.14 -8.53 7.84
CA ALA A 46 -11.33 -8.78 7.03
C ALA A 46 -11.03 -9.32 5.63
N LEU A 47 -9.93 -8.87 5.01
CA LEU A 47 -9.58 -9.24 3.64
C LEU A 47 -8.59 -10.41 3.55
N ARG A 48 -8.00 -10.83 4.67
CA ARG A 48 -6.97 -11.88 4.72
C ARG A 48 -7.27 -13.12 3.86
N PRO A 49 -8.49 -13.68 3.86
CA PRO A 49 -8.81 -14.87 3.03
C PRO A 49 -8.70 -14.65 1.52
N TYR A 50 -8.68 -13.40 1.09
CA TYR A 50 -8.69 -13.02 -0.32
C TYR A 50 -7.34 -12.49 -0.80
N ILE A 51 -6.43 -12.12 0.14
CA ILE A 51 -5.13 -11.50 -0.19
C ILE A 51 -4.18 -12.54 -0.79
N VAL A 52 -3.72 -12.27 -2.00
CA VAL A 52 -2.69 -13.07 -2.69
C VAL A 52 -1.50 -12.24 -3.12
N TYR A 53 -1.58 -10.92 -2.97
CA TYR A 53 -0.58 -9.97 -3.43
C TYR A 53 -0.51 -8.78 -2.46
N ILE A 54 0.66 -8.23 -2.23
CA ILE A 54 0.83 -7.07 -1.33
C ILE A 54 1.65 -5.99 -2.03
N HIS A 55 1.10 -4.78 -2.08
CA HIS A 55 1.83 -3.58 -2.45
C HIS A 55 2.49 -2.96 -1.22
N ILE A 56 3.78 -2.72 -1.30
CA ILE A 56 4.54 -2.04 -0.25
C ILE A 56 4.55 -0.55 -0.57
N LYS A 57 3.60 0.14 0.00
CA LYS A 57 3.40 1.58 -0.09
C LYS A 57 2.86 2.06 1.25
N ASP A 58 3.40 3.13 1.79
CA ASP A 58 2.98 3.71 3.07
C ASP A 58 2.54 5.15 2.91
N ALA A 59 1.68 5.62 3.79
CA ALA A 59 1.15 6.97 3.75
C ALA A 59 0.84 7.49 5.15
N VAL A 60 0.67 8.81 5.25
CA VAL A 60 0.11 9.47 6.43
C VAL A 60 -1.31 9.95 6.15
N SER A 61 -2.18 9.90 7.16
CA SER A 61 -3.61 10.21 6.99
C SER A 61 -3.89 11.72 6.87
N THR A 62 -3.06 12.55 7.52
CA THR A 62 -3.29 14.00 7.65
C THR A 62 -3.31 14.74 6.33
N ASP A 63 -2.42 14.40 5.41
CA ASP A 63 -2.29 15.03 4.10
C ASP A 63 -2.25 14.02 2.95
N LYS A 64 -2.42 12.74 3.29
CA LYS A 64 -2.42 11.61 2.34
C LYS A 64 -1.10 11.43 1.58
N GLU A 65 0.00 12.05 2.08
CA GLU A 65 1.31 11.93 1.45
C GLU A 65 1.85 10.50 1.55
N ASN A 66 2.41 10.02 0.43
CA ASN A 66 3.17 8.77 0.45
C ASN A 66 4.52 8.98 1.13
N VAL A 67 4.88 8.04 1.99
CA VAL A 67 6.12 8.08 2.76
C VAL A 67 6.88 6.76 2.64
N LEU A 68 8.12 6.76 3.12
CA LEU A 68 8.94 5.55 3.15
C LEU A 68 8.25 4.45 3.98
N CYS A 69 8.25 3.22 3.51
CA CYS A 69 7.54 2.14 4.18
C CYS A 69 8.03 1.95 5.62
N GLY A 70 7.07 1.79 6.52
CA GLY A 70 7.31 1.70 7.96
C GLY A 70 7.46 3.03 8.67
N THR A 71 7.37 4.17 7.97
CA THR A 71 7.38 5.52 8.58
C THR A 71 6.02 6.20 8.57
N GLY A 72 5.03 5.59 7.91
CA GLY A 72 3.65 6.06 7.86
C GLY A 72 2.73 5.37 8.86
N GLU A 73 1.45 5.43 8.55
CA GLU A 73 0.37 4.91 9.39
C GLU A 73 -0.16 3.54 8.91
N GLY A 74 0.47 2.96 7.86
CA GLY A 74 0.07 1.67 7.28
C GLY A 74 0.31 0.46 8.18
N LYS A 75 1.01 0.60 9.31
CA LYS A 75 1.38 -0.49 10.23
C LYS A 75 2.15 -1.62 9.52
N ILE A 76 2.95 -1.26 8.51
CA ILE A 76 3.63 -2.22 7.63
C ILE A 76 4.48 -3.23 8.40
N PRO A 77 5.35 -2.83 9.36
CA PRO A 77 6.17 -3.79 10.08
C PRO A 77 5.36 -4.84 10.83
N GLU A 78 4.30 -4.41 11.51
CA GLU A 78 3.43 -5.28 12.30
C GLU A 78 2.65 -6.26 11.42
N LEU A 79 2.04 -5.73 10.35
CA LEU A 79 1.20 -6.53 9.46
C LEU A 79 2.00 -7.47 8.57
N LEU A 80 3.21 -7.08 8.13
CA LEU A 80 4.10 -8.00 7.42
C LEU A 80 4.61 -9.11 8.33
N ARG A 81 4.96 -8.80 9.59
CA ARG A 81 5.31 -9.84 10.55
C ARG A 81 4.16 -10.82 10.76
N LYS A 82 2.94 -10.31 10.97
CA LYS A 82 1.73 -11.12 11.08
C LYS A 82 1.54 -11.99 9.83
N ALA A 83 1.59 -11.38 8.65
CA ALA A 83 1.40 -12.08 7.38
C ALA A 83 2.40 -13.21 7.17
N ILE A 84 3.70 -12.92 7.33
CA ILE A 84 4.78 -13.84 6.94
C ILE A 84 5.03 -14.87 8.05
N VAL A 85 5.19 -14.41 9.30
CA VAL A 85 5.62 -15.29 10.41
C VAL A 85 4.44 -16.05 11.02
N GLU A 86 3.30 -15.39 11.20
CA GLU A 86 2.17 -15.97 11.94
C GLU A 86 1.18 -16.68 11.00
N GLU A 87 0.98 -16.15 9.79
CA GLU A 87 -0.04 -16.64 8.84
C GLU A 87 0.55 -17.35 7.61
N GLY A 88 1.90 -17.41 7.50
CA GLY A 88 2.59 -18.16 6.45
C GLY A 88 2.40 -17.60 5.03
N TYR A 89 2.29 -16.29 4.88
CA TYR A 89 2.19 -15.66 3.56
C TYR A 89 3.48 -15.87 2.75
N THR A 90 3.34 -16.39 1.53
CA THR A 90 4.45 -16.68 0.61
C THR A 90 4.29 -15.98 -0.74
N GLY A 91 3.35 -15.05 -0.86
CA GLY A 91 3.10 -14.29 -2.08
C GLY A 91 4.13 -13.18 -2.31
N PHE A 92 3.86 -12.35 -3.32
CA PHE A 92 4.74 -11.25 -3.68
C PHE A 92 4.56 -10.03 -2.77
N LEU A 93 5.69 -9.39 -2.46
CA LEU A 93 5.77 -8.05 -1.88
C LEU A 93 6.29 -7.11 -2.96
N THR A 94 5.43 -6.30 -3.54
CA THR A 94 5.79 -5.42 -4.66
C THR A 94 5.94 -3.98 -4.20
N LEU A 95 7.09 -3.39 -4.47
CA LEU A 95 7.36 -2.00 -4.14
C LEU A 95 6.55 -1.07 -5.07
N GLU A 96 5.80 -0.16 -4.47
CA GLU A 96 5.06 0.90 -5.15
C GLU A 96 5.26 2.24 -4.40
N PRO A 97 6.48 2.79 -4.35
CA PRO A 97 6.83 3.83 -3.39
C PRO A 97 6.10 5.17 -3.60
N HIS A 98 5.83 5.59 -4.83
CA HIS A 98 5.25 6.90 -5.13
C HIS A 98 5.91 8.06 -4.35
N LEU A 99 7.25 8.04 -4.25
CA LEU A 99 8.04 9.00 -3.47
C LEU A 99 8.64 10.12 -4.33
N VAL A 100 8.47 10.06 -5.64
CA VAL A 100 9.02 11.00 -6.61
C VAL A 100 7.97 11.28 -7.69
N LEU A 101 7.79 12.56 -8.02
CA LEU A 101 7.02 12.99 -9.19
C LEU A 101 7.87 12.78 -10.45
N PHE A 102 7.29 12.15 -11.45
CA PHE A 102 7.93 11.97 -12.75
C PHE A 102 7.40 13.04 -13.72
N ASP A 103 8.26 13.92 -14.21
CA ASP A 103 7.89 14.96 -15.17
C ASP A 103 7.22 14.38 -16.43
N SER A 104 7.68 13.21 -16.89
CA SER A 104 7.13 12.52 -18.06
C SER A 104 5.72 11.93 -17.85
N LEU A 105 5.27 11.77 -16.62
CA LEU A 105 3.95 11.22 -16.27
C LEU A 105 2.97 12.28 -15.78
N GLN A 106 3.39 13.54 -15.64
CA GLN A 106 2.55 14.63 -15.11
C GLN A 106 1.26 14.83 -15.90
N SER A 107 1.25 14.50 -17.19
CA SER A 107 0.05 14.61 -18.03
C SER A 107 -0.93 13.45 -17.84
N LEU A 108 -0.47 12.34 -17.25
CA LEU A 108 -1.28 11.15 -16.94
C LEU A 108 -1.74 11.13 -15.48
N GLU A 109 -1.03 11.87 -14.63
CA GLU A 109 -1.42 12.00 -13.22
C GLU A 109 -2.62 12.94 -13.11
N THR A 110 -3.68 12.44 -12.49
CA THR A 110 -4.84 13.27 -12.15
C THR A 110 -4.41 14.37 -11.19
N THR A 111 -5.20 15.44 -11.09
CA THR A 111 -4.93 16.59 -10.22
C THR A 111 -4.66 16.18 -8.77
N ASP A 112 -5.20 15.02 -8.34
CA ASP A 112 -5.04 14.48 -7.00
C ASP A 112 -3.66 13.86 -6.74
N ALA A 113 -3.02 13.27 -7.74
CA ALA A 113 -1.67 12.72 -7.59
C ALA A 113 -0.63 13.81 -7.26
N LYS A 114 -0.81 15.01 -7.82
CA LYS A 114 0.04 16.19 -7.52
C LYS A 114 -0.11 16.70 -6.09
N ASN A 115 -1.23 16.39 -5.43
CA ASN A 115 -1.46 16.78 -4.04
C ASN A 115 -0.88 15.77 -3.02
N ILE A 116 -0.51 14.57 -3.48
CA ILE A 116 -0.02 13.48 -2.62
C ILE A 116 1.50 13.53 -2.46
N ILE A 117 2.22 14.05 -3.48
CA ILE A 117 3.68 14.25 -3.40
C ILE A 117 3.92 15.76 -3.43
N ARG A 118 4.17 16.35 -2.28
CA ARG A 118 4.39 17.82 -2.16
C ARG A 118 5.80 18.21 -2.53
N GLU A 119 6.76 17.36 -2.24
CA GLU A 119 8.18 17.62 -2.43
C GLU A 119 8.89 16.32 -2.79
N ASN A 120 9.74 16.35 -3.81
CA ASN A 120 10.59 15.21 -4.14
C ASN A 120 11.65 15.02 -3.03
N LYS A 121 11.49 13.97 -2.23
CA LYS A 121 12.45 13.59 -1.17
C LYS A 121 13.70 12.89 -1.73
N TYR A 122 13.65 12.48 -2.99
CA TYR A 122 14.73 11.78 -3.68
C TYR A 122 14.97 12.45 -5.03
N LYS A 123 16.21 12.36 -5.48
CA LYS A 123 16.66 13.01 -6.71
C LYS A 123 15.99 12.47 -7.98
N ASN A 124 15.63 11.19 -7.96
CA ASN A 124 14.98 10.51 -9.07
C ASN A 124 14.25 9.25 -8.60
N GLY A 125 13.49 8.63 -9.50
CA GLY A 125 12.73 7.43 -9.20
C GLY A 125 13.58 6.23 -8.77
N ALA A 126 14.77 6.06 -9.32
CA ALA A 126 15.67 4.97 -8.95
C ALA A 126 16.13 5.09 -7.49
N GLU A 127 16.45 6.30 -7.03
CA GLU A 127 16.80 6.56 -5.63
C GLU A 127 15.61 6.31 -4.70
N GLY A 128 14.40 6.76 -5.08
CA GLY A 128 13.18 6.50 -4.32
C GLY A 128 12.88 5.00 -4.19
N TYR A 129 13.04 4.24 -5.27
CA TYR A 129 12.90 2.78 -5.26
C TYR A 129 13.95 2.09 -4.39
N ALA A 130 15.22 2.51 -4.51
CA ALA A 130 16.30 1.97 -3.69
C ALA A 130 16.06 2.21 -2.19
N ALA A 131 15.63 3.42 -1.83
CA ALA A 131 15.28 3.75 -0.44
C ALA A 131 14.14 2.86 0.08
N GLN A 132 13.08 2.69 -0.70
CA GLN A 132 11.95 1.82 -0.36
C GLN A 132 12.37 0.35 -0.21
N TYR A 133 13.23 -0.14 -1.12
CA TYR A 133 13.77 -1.49 -1.04
C TYR A 133 14.58 -1.71 0.24
N HIS A 134 15.48 -0.81 0.58
CA HIS A 134 16.28 -0.90 1.81
C HIS A 134 15.39 -0.84 3.06
N ALA A 135 14.42 0.06 3.10
CA ALA A 135 13.48 0.13 4.21
C ALA A 135 12.68 -1.17 4.40
N LEU A 136 12.22 -1.79 3.30
CA LEU A 136 11.57 -3.09 3.36
C LEU A 136 12.53 -4.18 3.87
N CYS A 137 13.76 -4.24 3.37
CA CYS A 137 14.76 -5.19 3.85
C CYS A 137 15.03 -5.04 5.36
N ASP A 138 15.12 -3.81 5.84
CA ASP A 138 15.34 -3.52 7.27
C ASP A 138 14.15 -3.95 8.15
N ILE A 139 12.93 -3.89 7.61
CA ILE A 139 11.73 -4.41 8.28
C ILE A 139 11.77 -5.93 8.34
N LEU A 140 12.00 -6.58 7.20
CA LEU A 140 12.02 -8.04 7.10
C LEU A 140 13.15 -8.69 7.91
N ALA A 141 14.29 -8.01 8.05
CA ALA A 141 15.42 -8.49 8.84
C ALA A 141 15.14 -8.59 10.37
N LYS A 142 14.01 -8.04 10.82
CA LYS A 142 13.58 -8.07 12.23
C LYS A 142 12.65 -9.24 12.55
N PHE A 143 12.33 -10.06 11.58
CA PHE A 143 11.42 -11.24 11.73
C PHE A 143 12.21 -12.57 11.93
#